data_39b59abe1c58de4e03c950b78a00a300
#
_entry.id   39b59abe1c58de4e03c950b78a00a300
#
_cell.length_a   1.000
_cell.length_b   1.000
_cell.length_c   1.000
_cell.angle_alpha   90.00
_cell.angle_beta   90.00
_cell.angle_gamma   90.00
#
_symmetry.space_group_name_H-M   'P 1'
#
loop_
_entity.id
_entity.type
_entity.pdbx_description
1 polymer ?
#
loop_
_entity_poly.entity_id
_entity_poly.type
_entity_poly.pdbx_seq_one_letter_code
_entity_poly.pdbx_strand_id
1 'polypeptide(L)'
;MKRRIYSTDLTDEEWALLSEMIPPAKYGGRPRTTDIREVLNAVFYILRAGCAWRLLPHDFPCWKTVYHYWREWRNGSLWERINETLRRNLRRKIGRETEPSVAVIDSQSIKTTERGGVHGYDGGKKISGRKRHLLVDTVGLLLKAKVHTADILDNKGGKLLLENLNAQFPRIRHCWADMGYRGDFPAWCKENLGWTIEIVKRPSKWGRYPEGVEPPPMPRFTVLKRRWVVERTIAWIGRNRRMSKDYEFLPATSESFIYAAMSRLMLKRLTKGIEKSAI
;
A
#
# COMPACT_ATOMS: atom_id res chain seq x y z
N MET A 1 25.76 1.51 -25.96
CA MET A 1 25.40 0.11 -25.64
C MET A 1 24.12 0.12 -24.81
N LYS A 2 23.11 -0.70 -25.15
CA LYS A 2 21.97 -0.93 -24.27
C LYS A 2 22.46 -1.76 -23.06
N ARG A 3 22.09 -1.38 -21.83
CA ARG A 3 22.42 -2.15 -20.62
C ARG A 3 21.73 -3.53 -20.62
N ARG A 4 22.22 -4.44 -19.81
CA ARG A 4 21.56 -5.72 -19.57
C ARG A 4 20.21 -5.51 -18.85
N ILE A 5 19.23 -6.33 -19.18
CA ILE A 5 17.87 -6.28 -18.61
C ILE A 5 17.89 -6.87 -17.20
N TYR A 6 17.34 -6.12 -16.24
CA TYR A 6 17.06 -6.62 -14.90
C TYR A 6 15.65 -7.24 -14.84
N SER A 7 15.45 -8.20 -13.97
CA SER A 7 14.12 -8.82 -13.73
C SER A 7 13.06 -7.82 -13.22
N THR A 8 13.48 -6.64 -12.83
CA THR A 8 12.64 -5.53 -12.39
C THR A 8 12.22 -4.59 -13.50
N ASP A 9 12.82 -4.69 -14.68
CA ASP A 9 12.53 -3.81 -15.79
C ASP A 9 11.11 -3.98 -16.31
N LEU A 10 10.57 -2.92 -16.84
CA LEU A 10 9.26 -2.91 -17.49
C LEU A 10 9.34 -3.64 -18.85
N THR A 11 8.41 -4.54 -19.09
CA THR A 11 8.17 -5.05 -20.45
C THR A 11 7.57 -3.95 -21.32
N ASP A 12 7.49 -4.17 -22.64
CA ASP A 12 6.91 -3.18 -23.56
C ASP A 12 5.41 -2.99 -23.28
N GLU A 13 4.70 -4.06 -22.94
CA GLU A 13 3.28 -4.00 -22.56
C GLU A 13 3.08 -3.25 -21.22
N GLU A 14 3.94 -3.48 -20.25
CA GLU A 14 3.89 -2.76 -18.96
C GLU A 14 4.20 -1.27 -19.14
N TRP A 15 5.17 -0.95 -20.03
CA TRP A 15 5.51 0.43 -20.37
C TRP A 15 4.37 1.12 -21.11
N ALA A 16 3.75 0.47 -22.11
CA ALA A 16 2.60 1.02 -22.82
C ALA A 16 1.48 1.46 -21.87
N LEU A 17 1.18 0.64 -20.82
CA LEU A 17 0.19 0.99 -19.81
C LEU A 17 0.58 2.18 -18.93
N LEU A 18 1.88 2.40 -18.68
CA LEU A 18 2.35 3.49 -17.82
C LEU A 18 2.62 4.79 -18.55
N SER A 19 3.09 4.73 -19.80
CA SER A 19 3.58 5.88 -20.56
C SER A 19 2.55 6.99 -20.66
N GLU A 20 1.28 6.63 -20.86
CA GLU A 20 0.16 7.57 -20.97
C GLU A 20 -0.15 8.31 -19.65
N MET A 21 0.25 7.73 -18.51
CA MET A 21 0.02 8.33 -17.19
C MET A 21 1.16 9.24 -16.74
N ILE A 22 2.32 9.16 -17.40
CA ILE A 22 3.50 9.94 -17.03
C ILE A 22 3.36 11.37 -17.58
N PRO A 23 3.57 12.40 -16.74
CA PRO A 23 3.50 13.78 -17.21
C PRO A 23 4.48 14.05 -18.37
N PRO A 24 4.06 14.79 -19.39
CA PRO A 24 4.95 15.20 -20.48
C PRO A 24 6.11 16.05 -19.96
N ALA A 25 7.09 16.34 -20.81
CA ALA A 25 8.13 17.32 -20.48
C ALA A 25 7.49 18.68 -20.19
N LYS A 26 8.03 19.41 -19.21
CA LYS A 26 7.57 20.76 -18.91
C LYS A 26 7.79 21.65 -20.14
N TYR A 27 6.82 22.51 -20.41
CA TYR A 27 6.97 23.52 -21.47
C TYR A 27 8.04 24.54 -21.07
N GLY A 28 8.90 24.91 -22.02
CA GLY A 28 10.00 25.85 -21.78
C GLY A 28 11.23 25.22 -21.11
N GLY A 29 12.34 25.90 -21.12
CA GLY A 29 13.61 25.45 -20.59
C GLY A 29 14.34 24.41 -21.44
N ARG A 30 15.31 23.70 -20.82
CA ARG A 30 16.10 22.67 -21.53
C ARG A 30 15.22 21.46 -21.86
N PRO A 31 15.23 20.97 -23.12
CA PRO A 31 14.50 19.77 -23.51
C PRO A 31 14.86 18.55 -22.63
N ARG A 32 13.86 17.73 -22.33
CA ARG A 32 14.06 16.49 -21.57
C ARG A 32 14.78 15.45 -22.45
N THR A 33 16.03 15.16 -22.11
CA THR A 33 16.83 14.10 -22.77
C THR A 33 16.83 12.77 -22.01
N THR A 34 16.29 12.77 -20.78
CA THR A 34 16.26 11.59 -19.92
C THR A 34 15.19 10.61 -20.41
N ASP A 35 15.57 9.35 -20.58
CA ASP A 35 14.64 8.25 -20.84
C ASP A 35 13.84 7.96 -19.55
N ILE A 36 12.54 8.26 -19.60
CA ILE A 36 11.64 8.10 -18.44
C ILE A 36 11.34 6.63 -18.14
N ARG A 37 11.36 5.76 -19.16
CA ARG A 37 11.24 4.32 -18.94
C ARG A 37 12.41 3.80 -18.08
N GLU A 38 13.62 4.26 -18.36
CA GLU A 38 14.80 3.91 -17.56
C GLU A 38 14.76 4.50 -16.15
N VAL A 39 14.18 5.68 -15.96
CA VAL A 39 13.93 6.22 -14.62
C VAL A 39 12.97 5.33 -13.83
N LEU A 40 11.87 4.87 -14.44
CA LEU A 40 10.92 3.95 -13.80
C LEU A 40 11.56 2.58 -13.50
N ASN A 41 12.35 2.05 -14.43
CA ASN A 41 13.11 0.82 -14.22
C ASN A 41 14.03 0.95 -13.00
N ALA A 42 14.73 2.07 -12.87
CA ALA A 42 15.58 2.36 -11.70
C ALA A 42 14.78 2.45 -10.39
N VAL A 43 13.60 3.08 -10.40
CA VAL A 43 12.70 3.14 -9.23
C VAL A 43 12.24 1.73 -8.83
N PHE A 44 11.82 0.90 -9.77
CA PHE A 44 11.40 -0.48 -9.48
C PHE A 44 12.57 -1.36 -9.05
N TYR A 45 13.78 -1.10 -9.56
CA TYR A 45 14.99 -1.74 -9.06
C TYR A 45 15.25 -1.40 -7.58
N ILE A 46 15.25 -0.10 -7.23
CA ILE A 46 15.42 0.36 -5.84
C ILE A 46 14.36 -0.24 -4.92
N LEU A 47 13.10 -0.24 -5.34
CA LEU A 47 12.00 -0.83 -4.59
C LEU A 47 12.25 -2.31 -4.31
N ARG A 48 12.64 -3.07 -5.32
CA ARG A 48 12.85 -4.52 -5.20
C ARG A 48 14.13 -4.89 -4.49
N ALA A 49 15.27 -4.24 -4.84
CA ALA A 49 16.59 -4.53 -4.31
C ALA A 49 16.80 -3.95 -2.90
N GLY A 50 16.12 -2.85 -2.57
CA GLY A 50 16.25 -2.15 -1.28
C GLY A 50 17.51 -1.33 -1.13
N CYS A 51 18.30 -1.11 -2.20
CA CYS A 51 19.53 -0.34 -2.13
C CYS A 51 19.29 1.15 -1.82
N ALA A 52 20.31 1.79 -1.24
CA ALA A 52 20.29 3.24 -1.08
C ALA A 52 20.33 3.94 -2.47
N TRP A 53 19.74 5.14 -2.58
CA TRP A 53 19.72 5.91 -3.82
C TRP A 53 21.12 6.06 -4.45
N ARG A 54 22.13 6.35 -3.63
CA ARG A 54 23.51 6.55 -4.08
C ARG A 54 24.22 5.26 -4.53
N LEU A 55 23.62 4.09 -4.22
CA LEU A 55 24.12 2.76 -4.61
C LEU A 55 23.30 2.18 -5.79
N LEU A 56 22.53 3.02 -6.48
CA LEU A 56 21.89 2.62 -7.72
C LEU A 56 22.98 2.21 -8.74
N PRO A 57 22.89 1.04 -9.40
CA PRO A 57 23.85 0.61 -10.42
C PRO A 57 24.08 1.68 -11.49
N HIS A 58 25.33 1.81 -11.95
CA HIS A 58 25.76 2.88 -12.84
C HIS A 58 25.26 2.76 -14.28
N ASP A 59 24.71 1.62 -14.63
CA ASP A 59 24.06 1.35 -15.92
C ASP A 59 22.61 1.91 -16.00
N PHE A 60 22.04 2.35 -14.88
CA PHE A 60 20.85 3.20 -14.85
C PHE A 60 21.20 4.69 -15.01
N PRO A 61 20.19 5.56 -15.27
CA PRO A 61 20.42 7.00 -15.19
C PRO A 61 20.99 7.40 -13.82
N CYS A 62 21.79 8.45 -13.79
CA CYS A 62 22.42 8.93 -12.55
C CYS A 62 21.38 9.01 -11.40
N TRP A 63 21.73 8.48 -10.23
CA TRP A 63 20.82 8.41 -9.09
C TRP A 63 20.19 9.78 -8.72
N LYS A 64 20.93 10.90 -8.92
CA LYS A 64 20.38 12.25 -8.69
C LYS A 64 19.21 12.57 -9.61
N THR A 65 19.31 12.16 -10.87
CA THR A 65 18.24 12.32 -11.87
C THR A 65 17.04 11.45 -11.50
N VAL A 66 17.26 10.18 -11.17
CA VAL A 66 16.19 9.25 -10.75
C VAL A 66 15.49 9.78 -9.49
N TYR A 67 16.25 10.23 -8.51
CA TYR A 67 15.71 10.79 -7.25
C TYR A 67 14.95 12.11 -7.48
N HIS A 68 15.40 12.96 -8.43
CA HIS A 68 14.67 14.17 -8.81
C HIS A 68 13.28 13.82 -9.34
N TYR A 69 13.16 12.92 -10.33
CA TYR A 69 11.86 12.47 -10.85
C TYR A 69 11.00 11.80 -9.78
N TRP A 70 11.59 10.95 -8.95
CA TRP A 70 10.89 10.33 -7.83
C TRP A 70 10.25 11.38 -6.92
N ARG A 71 10.98 12.42 -6.56
CA ARG A 71 10.51 13.52 -5.71
C ARG A 71 9.40 14.33 -6.38
N GLU A 72 9.56 14.68 -7.65
CA GLU A 72 8.51 15.37 -8.43
C GLU A 72 7.23 14.53 -8.51
N TRP A 73 7.33 13.24 -8.79
CA TRP A 73 6.20 12.34 -8.87
C TRP A 73 5.49 12.12 -7.52
N ARG A 74 6.26 12.04 -6.45
CA ARG A 74 5.71 12.01 -5.09
C ARG A 74 4.93 13.30 -4.80
N ASN A 75 5.54 14.47 -5.01
CA ASN A 75 4.92 15.75 -4.71
C ASN A 75 3.66 16.01 -5.57
N GLY A 76 3.63 15.51 -6.80
CA GLY A 76 2.48 15.59 -7.68
C GLY A 76 1.48 14.43 -7.54
N SER A 77 1.59 13.58 -6.51
CA SER A 77 0.70 12.42 -6.28
C SER A 77 0.55 11.48 -7.49
N LEU A 78 1.60 11.38 -8.32
CA LEU A 78 1.56 10.55 -9.53
C LEU A 78 1.34 9.08 -9.20
N TRP A 79 2.02 8.56 -8.17
CA TRP A 79 1.92 7.15 -7.78
C TRP A 79 0.50 6.77 -7.31
N GLU A 80 -0.20 7.70 -6.66
CA GLU A 80 -1.60 7.51 -6.28
C GLU A 80 -2.49 7.41 -7.53
N ARG A 81 -2.32 8.33 -8.49
CA ARG A 81 -3.08 8.31 -9.77
C ARG A 81 -2.80 7.06 -10.60
N ILE A 82 -1.54 6.64 -10.71
CA ILE A 82 -1.16 5.38 -11.38
C ILE A 82 -1.84 4.20 -10.69
N ASN A 83 -1.75 4.12 -9.37
CA ASN A 83 -2.39 3.04 -8.60
C ASN A 83 -3.90 2.99 -8.84
N GLU A 84 -4.56 4.15 -8.81
CA GLU A 84 -6.01 4.24 -9.05
C GLU A 84 -6.39 3.75 -10.44
N THR A 85 -5.70 4.22 -11.49
CA THR A 85 -5.96 3.83 -12.87
C THR A 85 -5.75 2.33 -13.08
N LEU A 86 -4.60 1.79 -12.62
CA LEU A 86 -4.30 0.37 -12.73
C LEU A 86 -5.28 -0.50 -11.93
N ARG A 87 -5.71 -0.04 -10.76
CA ARG A 87 -6.73 -0.70 -9.95
C ARG A 87 -8.06 -0.81 -10.69
N ARG A 88 -8.55 0.29 -11.26
CA ARG A 88 -9.78 0.32 -12.06
C ARG A 88 -9.70 -0.64 -13.25
N ASN A 89 -8.58 -0.61 -13.99
CA ASN A 89 -8.35 -1.48 -15.14
C ASN A 89 -8.30 -2.96 -14.73
N LEU A 90 -7.58 -3.28 -13.64
CA LEU A 90 -7.48 -4.65 -13.16
C LEU A 90 -8.82 -5.17 -12.66
N ARG A 91 -9.59 -4.35 -11.92
CA ARG A 91 -10.94 -4.73 -11.48
C ARG A 91 -11.85 -5.04 -12.65
N ARG A 92 -11.84 -4.20 -13.71
CA ARG A 92 -12.61 -4.45 -14.94
C ARG A 92 -12.16 -5.75 -15.62
N LYS A 93 -10.85 -6.00 -15.74
CA LYS A 93 -10.28 -7.22 -16.32
C LYS A 93 -10.74 -8.50 -15.62
N ILE A 94 -10.95 -8.45 -14.29
CA ILE A 94 -11.42 -9.60 -13.50
C ILE A 94 -12.95 -9.66 -13.34
N GLY A 95 -13.71 -8.91 -14.14
CA GLY A 95 -15.17 -8.90 -14.11
C GLY A 95 -15.78 -8.23 -12.86
N ARG A 96 -15.06 -7.29 -12.24
CA ARG A 96 -15.56 -6.52 -11.10
C ARG A 96 -15.88 -5.09 -11.52
N GLU A 97 -16.83 -4.49 -10.81
CA GLU A 97 -17.07 -3.06 -10.92
C GLU A 97 -15.79 -2.27 -10.62
N THR A 98 -15.55 -1.20 -11.38
CA THR A 98 -14.34 -0.37 -11.26
C THR A 98 -14.17 0.21 -9.86
N GLU A 99 -15.27 0.65 -9.25
CA GLU A 99 -15.28 1.16 -7.87
C GLU A 99 -15.78 0.10 -6.89
N PRO A 100 -15.06 -0.13 -5.78
CA PRO A 100 -15.46 -1.09 -4.76
C PRO A 100 -16.64 -0.59 -3.95
N SER A 101 -17.51 -1.51 -3.50
CA SER A 101 -18.61 -1.24 -2.56
C SER A 101 -18.25 -1.60 -1.12
N VAL A 102 -17.16 -2.33 -0.93
CA VAL A 102 -16.68 -2.82 0.36
C VAL A 102 -15.17 -2.67 0.44
N ALA A 103 -14.67 -2.32 1.61
CA ALA A 103 -13.24 -2.19 1.90
C ALA A 103 -12.82 -3.04 3.10
N VAL A 104 -11.51 -3.17 3.27
CA VAL A 104 -10.86 -3.77 4.45
C VAL A 104 -9.75 -2.81 4.89
N ILE A 105 -9.72 -2.48 6.17
CA ILE A 105 -8.68 -1.64 6.77
C ILE A 105 -7.83 -2.45 7.75
N ASP A 106 -6.53 -2.21 7.73
CA ASP A 106 -5.59 -2.77 8.71
C ASP A 106 -4.34 -1.90 8.84
N SER A 107 -3.54 -2.14 9.88
CA SER A 107 -2.29 -1.44 10.15
C SER A 107 -1.11 -2.39 10.32
N GLN A 108 0.06 -1.96 9.86
CA GLN A 108 1.32 -2.61 10.09
C GLN A 108 2.28 -1.66 10.80
N SER A 109 2.74 -2.01 12.02
CA SER A 109 3.85 -1.32 12.66
C SER A 109 5.17 -1.84 12.09
N ILE A 110 6.08 -0.93 11.75
CA ILE A 110 7.34 -1.24 11.10
C ILE A 110 8.47 -0.41 11.69
N LYS A 111 9.64 -1.04 11.88
CA LYS A 111 10.83 -0.35 12.39
C LYS A 111 11.33 0.68 11.37
N THR A 112 11.75 1.85 11.87
CA THR A 112 12.56 2.81 11.10
C THR A 112 14.05 2.48 11.23
N THR A 113 14.87 3.20 10.47
CA THR A 113 16.34 3.22 10.63
C THR A 113 16.76 4.49 11.33
N GLU A 114 18.04 4.62 11.69
CA GLU A 114 18.63 5.80 12.34
C GLU A 114 18.32 7.12 11.62
N ARG A 115 18.14 7.09 10.30
CA ARG A 115 17.80 8.26 9.47
C ARG A 115 16.29 8.41 9.21
N GLY A 116 15.45 7.65 9.90
CA GLY A 116 14.05 7.47 9.57
C GLY A 116 13.11 8.66 9.86
N GLY A 117 13.60 9.85 10.18
CA GLY A 117 12.75 11.02 10.47
C GLY A 117 11.82 10.79 11.66
N VAL A 118 10.60 11.36 11.61
CA VAL A 118 9.61 11.19 12.70
C VAL A 118 9.22 9.72 12.90
N HIS A 119 9.22 9.27 14.15
CA HIS A 119 8.85 7.92 14.55
C HIS A 119 8.27 7.94 15.96
N GLY A 120 7.63 6.87 16.38
CA GLY A 120 7.06 6.68 17.71
C GLY A 120 7.17 5.23 18.16
N TYR A 121 6.67 4.92 19.35
CA TYR A 121 6.73 3.58 19.91
C TYR A 121 5.35 2.93 20.03
N ASP A 122 5.17 1.80 19.35
CA ASP A 122 3.97 0.94 19.49
C ASP A 122 4.16 0.02 20.70
N GLY A 123 3.57 0.36 21.83
CA GLY A 123 3.67 -0.42 23.07
C GLY A 123 3.06 -1.81 22.96
N GLY A 124 2.03 -2.00 22.15
CA GLY A 124 1.37 -3.29 21.94
C GLY A 124 2.21 -4.29 21.13
N LYS A 125 2.91 -3.80 20.11
CA LYS A 125 3.78 -4.60 19.23
C LYS A 125 5.26 -4.51 19.63
N LYS A 126 5.62 -3.65 20.59
CA LYS A 126 7.00 -3.38 21.03
C LYS A 126 7.92 -2.97 19.86
N ILE A 127 7.42 -2.08 19.00
CA ILE A 127 8.13 -1.60 17.80
C ILE A 127 8.31 -0.09 17.91
N SER A 128 9.56 0.37 17.84
CA SER A 128 9.90 1.78 17.58
C SER A 128 9.96 2.01 16.08
N GLY A 129 9.11 2.92 15.56
CA GLY A 129 9.05 3.17 14.13
C GLY A 129 7.78 3.88 13.67
N ARG A 130 7.19 3.39 12.59
CA ARG A 130 5.98 3.95 11.97
C ARG A 130 4.88 2.92 11.83
N LYS A 131 3.64 3.39 11.72
CA LYS A 131 2.49 2.59 11.30
C LYS A 131 2.12 2.92 9.86
N ARG A 132 1.87 1.86 9.08
CA ARG A 132 1.32 1.92 7.74
C ARG A 132 -0.12 1.46 7.82
N HIS A 133 -1.07 2.37 7.67
CA HIS A 133 -2.48 2.03 7.51
C HIS A 133 -2.79 1.83 6.04
N LEU A 134 -3.49 0.75 5.72
CA LEU A 134 -3.89 0.38 4.38
C LEU A 134 -5.40 0.21 4.33
N LEU A 135 -6.04 0.85 3.37
CA LEU A 135 -7.38 0.56 2.94
C LEU A 135 -7.30 -0.19 1.62
N VAL A 136 -7.90 -1.37 1.55
CA VAL A 136 -7.90 -2.22 0.35
C VAL A 136 -9.32 -2.64 -0.01
N ASP A 137 -9.53 -3.00 -1.28
CA ASP A 137 -10.78 -3.62 -1.70
C ASP A 137 -10.83 -5.12 -1.35
N THR A 138 -11.92 -5.78 -1.70
CA THR A 138 -12.14 -7.22 -1.43
C THR A 138 -11.23 -8.18 -2.20
N VAL A 139 -10.45 -7.68 -3.15
CA VAL A 139 -9.41 -8.43 -3.90
C VAL A 139 -8.00 -8.09 -3.42
N GLY A 140 -7.87 -7.18 -2.45
CA GLY A 140 -6.59 -6.75 -1.89
C GLY A 140 -5.88 -5.66 -2.69
N LEU A 141 -6.59 -4.99 -3.59
CA LEU A 141 -6.02 -3.85 -4.32
C LEU A 141 -6.09 -2.58 -3.47
N LEU A 142 -4.99 -1.86 -3.41
CA LEU A 142 -4.85 -0.68 -2.56
C LEU A 142 -5.78 0.45 -3.01
N LEU A 143 -6.54 0.97 -2.06
CA LEU A 143 -7.38 2.16 -2.21
C LEU A 143 -6.66 3.39 -1.67
N LYS A 144 -6.17 3.32 -0.43
CA LYS A 144 -5.43 4.40 0.23
C LYS A 144 -4.37 3.83 1.16
N ALA A 145 -3.27 4.54 1.30
CA ALA A 145 -2.24 4.30 2.30
C ALA A 145 -1.97 5.57 3.10
N LYS A 146 -1.69 5.41 4.40
CA LYS A 146 -1.26 6.48 5.29
C LYS A 146 -0.16 5.98 6.20
N VAL A 147 0.91 6.76 6.33
CA VAL A 147 2.05 6.45 7.20
C VAL A 147 2.21 7.54 8.23
N HIS A 148 2.30 7.14 9.48
CA HIS A 148 2.50 8.05 10.62
C HIS A 148 3.36 7.39 11.70
N THR A 149 3.61 8.07 12.82
CA THR A 149 4.38 7.57 13.96
C THR A 149 3.67 6.38 14.62
N ALA A 150 4.42 5.39 15.13
CA ALA A 150 3.84 4.12 15.62
C ALA A 150 3.07 4.25 16.95
N ASP A 151 3.24 5.33 17.69
CA ASP A 151 2.53 5.63 18.94
C ASP A 151 1.05 5.98 18.75
N ILE A 152 0.65 6.42 17.54
CA ILE A 152 -0.76 6.71 17.26
C ILE A 152 -1.55 5.40 17.23
N LEU A 153 -2.64 5.33 18.02
CA LEU A 153 -3.53 4.18 18.09
C LEU A 153 -4.23 3.91 16.75
N ASP A 154 -4.59 2.65 16.50
CA ASP A 154 -5.14 2.24 15.20
C ASP A 154 -6.45 2.95 14.86
N ASN A 155 -7.35 3.18 15.84
CA ASN A 155 -8.58 3.95 15.63
C ASN A 155 -8.31 5.41 15.22
N LYS A 156 -7.31 6.07 15.81
CA LYS A 156 -6.91 7.44 15.43
C LYS A 156 -6.23 7.48 14.06
N GLY A 157 -5.30 6.55 13.82
CA GLY A 157 -4.62 6.42 12.52
C GLY A 157 -5.58 6.06 11.38
N GLY A 158 -6.61 5.26 11.67
CA GLY A 158 -7.70 4.98 10.74
C GLY A 158 -8.46 6.24 10.32
N LYS A 159 -8.75 7.15 11.26
CA LYS A 159 -9.38 8.44 10.93
C LYS A 159 -8.49 9.27 10.01
N LEU A 160 -7.18 9.34 10.27
CA LEU A 160 -6.22 10.03 9.39
C LEU A 160 -6.15 9.42 7.98
N LEU A 161 -6.30 8.08 7.86
CA LEU A 161 -6.35 7.42 6.56
C LEU A 161 -7.61 7.75 5.79
N LEU A 162 -8.76 7.78 6.48
CA LEU A 162 -10.10 7.87 5.87
C LEU A 162 -10.60 9.32 5.71
N GLU A 163 -9.85 10.29 6.19
CA GLU A 163 -10.20 11.70 6.08
C GLU A 163 -10.47 12.08 4.62
N ASN A 164 -11.64 12.68 4.37
CA ASN A 164 -12.10 13.16 3.06
C ASN A 164 -12.19 12.10 1.94
N LEU A 165 -12.35 10.80 2.26
CA LEU A 165 -12.42 9.73 1.25
C LEU A 165 -13.83 9.47 0.68
N ASN A 166 -14.89 10.02 1.24
CA ASN A 166 -16.27 9.80 0.77
C ASN A 166 -16.47 10.20 -0.69
N ALA A 167 -15.90 11.33 -1.12
CA ALA A 167 -15.95 11.78 -2.51
C ALA A 167 -15.14 10.86 -3.46
N GLN A 168 -14.02 10.31 -2.99
CA GLN A 168 -13.16 9.46 -3.82
C GLN A 168 -13.72 8.04 -4.01
N PHE A 169 -14.47 7.52 -3.01
CA PHE A 169 -15.05 6.17 -3.04
C PHE A 169 -16.54 6.18 -2.71
N PRO A 170 -17.39 6.79 -3.56
CA PRO A 170 -18.81 7.02 -3.27
C PRO A 170 -19.64 5.73 -3.17
N ARG A 171 -19.14 4.60 -3.67
CA ARG A 171 -19.85 3.30 -3.61
C ARG A 171 -19.58 2.50 -2.34
N ILE A 172 -18.53 2.82 -1.55
CA ILE A 172 -18.24 2.08 -0.34
C ILE A 172 -19.34 2.34 0.71
N ARG A 173 -19.90 1.25 1.24
CA ARG A 173 -20.90 1.27 2.31
C ARG A 173 -20.49 0.48 3.53
N HIS A 174 -19.52 -0.43 3.36
CA HIS A 174 -19.10 -1.35 4.39
C HIS A 174 -17.58 -1.50 4.44
N CYS A 175 -17.01 -1.59 5.64
CA CYS A 175 -15.59 -1.83 5.82
C CYS A 175 -15.33 -2.80 6.98
N TRP A 176 -14.51 -3.82 6.76
CA TRP A 176 -14.03 -4.70 7.80
C TRP A 176 -12.77 -4.15 8.45
N ALA A 177 -12.72 -4.18 9.78
CA ALA A 177 -11.58 -3.72 10.55
C ALA A 177 -11.27 -4.71 11.68
N ASP A 178 -10.06 -4.66 12.22
CA ASP A 178 -9.70 -5.45 13.38
C ASP A 178 -10.10 -4.78 14.71
N MET A 179 -9.78 -5.45 15.83
CA MET A 179 -10.12 -4.97 17.16
C MET A 179 -9.38 -3.70 17.58
N GLY A 180 -8.30 -3.32 16.90
CA GLY A 180 -7.59 -2.06 17.11
C GLY A 180 -8.39 -0.82 16.72
N TYR A 181 -9.39 -1.00 15.86
CA TYR A 181 -10.30 0.06 15.40
C TYR A 181 -11.60 0.19 16.22
N ARG A 182 -11.65 -0.38 17.44
CA ARG A 182 -12.78 -0.21 18.34
C ARG A 182 -12.84 1.20 18.92
N GLY A 183 -13.89 1.46 19.72
CA GLY A 183 -14.15 2.73 20.35
C GLY A 183 -15.00 3.62 19.46
N ASP A 184 -14.60 4.85 19.27
CA ASP A 184 -15.33 5.89 18.54
C ASP A 184 -15.18 5.82 17.00
N PHE A 185 -14.27 4.99 16.49
CA PHE A 185 -13.99 4.90 15.06
C PHE A 185 -15.19 4.45 14.21
N PRO A 186 -15.99 3.42 14.60
CA PRO A 186 -17.19 3.04 13.83
C PRO A 186 -18.24 4.15 13.76
N ALA A 187 -18.49 4.84 14.87
CA ALA A 187 -19.44 5.96 14.91
C ALA A 187 -18.96 7.12 14.03
N TRP A 188 -17.69 7.48 14.14
CA TRP A 188 -17.05 8.50 13.31
C TRP A 188 -17.15 8.17 11.80
N CYS A 189 -16.87 6.92 11.40
CA CYS A 189 -16.99 6.50 10.00
C CYS A 189 -18.44 6.59 9.50
N LYS A 190 -19.41 6.24 10.33
CA LYS A 190 -20.82 6.35 9.97
C LYS A 190 -21.25 7.79 9.73
N GLU A 191 -20.82 8.69 10.61
CA GLU A 191 -21.14 10.11 10.56
C GLU A 191 -20.45 10.82 9.39
N ASN A 192 -19.15 10.61 9.21
CA ASN A 192 -18.34 11.39 8.25
C ASN A 192 -18.29 10.78 6.84
N LEU A 193 -18.47 9.46 6.72
CA LEU A 193 -18.33 8.73 5.45
C LEU A 193 -19.62 8.00 5.03
N GLY A 194 -20.56 7.83 5.92
CA GLY A 194 -21.74 6.98 5.71
C GLY A 194 -21.42 5.47 5.68
N TRP A 195 -20.23 5.06 6.13
CA TRP A 195 -19.78 3.67 6.09
C TRP A 195 -20.12 2.92 7.38
N THR A 196 -20.53 1.66 7.24
CA THR A 196 -20.67 0.74 8.35
C THR A 196 -19.38 0.01 8.58
N ILE A 197 -18.82 0.07 9.80
CA ILE A 197 -17.60 -0.66 10.17
C ILE A 197 -17.98 -1.92 10.93
N GLU A 198 -17.57 -3.06 10.42
CA GLU A 198 -17.68 -4.35 11.11
C GLU A 198 -16.34 -4.71 11.75
N ILE A 199 -16.30 -4.74 13.08
CA ILE A 199 -15.11 -5.16 13.83
C ILE A 199 -15.08 -6.68 13.88
N VAL A 200 -14.11 -7.26 13.16
CA VAL A 200 -13.91 -8.71 13.11
C VAL A 200 -13.20 -9.19 14.38
N LYS A 201 -13.94 -9.88 15.24
CA LYS A 201 -13.40 -10.46 16.48
C LYS A 201 -12.72 -11.80 16.17
N ARG A 202 -11.51 -12.01 16.74
CA ARG A 202 -10.94 -13.36 16.82
C ARG A 202 -11.68 -14.14 17.90
N PRO A 203 -11.98 -15.44 17.70
CA PRO A 203 -12.44 -16.28 18.79
C PRO A 203 -11.43 -16.19 19.95
N SER A 204 -11.90 -15.84 21.14
CA SER A 204 -11.04 -15.73 22.32
C SER A 204 -10.82 -17.11 22.94
N LYS A 205 -9.56 -17.47 23.18
CA LYS A 205 -9.22 -18.63 24.01
C LYS A 205 -9.46 -18.36 25.51
N TRP A 206 -9.67 -17.10 25.89
CA TRP A 206 -9.77 -16.61 27.24
C TRP A 206 -11.16 -16.01 27.48
N GLY A 207 -12.16 -16.86 27.64
CA GLY A 207 -13.43 -16.49 28.27
C GLY A 207 -13.34 -16.76 29.76
N ARG A 208 -13.88 -15.90 30.62
CA ARG A 208 -14.25 -16.31 32.01
C ARG A 208 -15.48 -17.18 31.86
N TYR A 209 -15.29 -18.48 31.99
CA TYR A 209 -16.38 -19.41 32.08
C TYR A 209 -16.72 -19.59 33.58
N PRO A 210 -17.99 -19.76 33.98
CA PRO A 210 -18.36 -20.10 35.31
C PRO A 210 -17.64 -21.38 35.75
N GLU A 211 -17.39 -21.50 37.05
CA GLU A 211 -16.74 -22.69 37.62
C GLU A 211 -17.56 -23.96 37.28
N GLY A 212 -16.90 -24.99 36.73
CA GLY A 212 -17.54 -26.22 36.29
C GLY A 212 -18.05 -26.21 34.82
N VAL A 213 -17.92 -25.11 34.08
CA VAL A 213 -18.29 -25.07 32.66
C VAL A 213 -17.02 -25.20 31.79
N GLU A 214 -16.89 -26.35 31.11
CA GLU A 214 -15.81 -26.52 30.13
C GLU A 214 -15.98 -25.53 28.93
N PRO A 215 -14.91 -24.81 28.53
CA PRO A 215 -14.97 -23.95 27.37
C PRO A 215 -15.28 -24.78 26.11
N PRO A 216 -16.10 -24.29 25.18
CA PRO A 216 -16.39 -25.00 23.94
C PRO A 216 -15.09 -25.29 23.16
N PRO A 217 -15.01 -26.47 22.49
CA PRO A 217 -13.83 -26.85 21.73
C PRO A 217 -13.54 -25.80 20.66
N MET A 218 -12.37 -25.18 20.74
CA MET A 218 -11.95 -24.14 19.81
C MET A 218 -11.51 -24.79 18.48
N PRO A 219 -12.05 -24.39 17.34
CA PRO A 219 -11.53 -24.86 16.07
C PRO A 219 -10.05 -24.49 15.96
N ARG A 220 -9.21 -25.44 15.56
CA ARG A 220 -7.75 -25.24 15.39
C ARG A 220 -7.44 -24.08 14.43
N PHE A 221 -8.34 -23.81 13.50
CA PHE A 221 -8.24 -22.72 12.55
C PHE A 221 -9.63 -22.15 12.23
N THR A 222 -9.80 -20.84 12.41
CA THR A 222 -11.02 -20.12 11.99
C THR A 222 -10.64 -19.11 10.93
N VAL A 223 -11.19 -19.28 9.72
CA VAL A 223 -11.06 -18.28 8.65
C VAL A 223 -11.89 -17.06 9.07
N LEU A 224 -11.22 -16.01 9.52
CA LEU A 224 -11.88 -14.74 9.79
C LEU A 224 -12.35 -14.11 8.47
N LYS A 225 -13.64 -13.80 8.39
CA LYS A 225 -14.27 -13.24 7.18
C LYS A 225 -13.40 -12.12 6.61
N ARG A 226 -12.82 -12.38 5.42
CA ARG A 226 -12.12 -11.45 4.52
C ARG A 226 -10.96 -10.61 5.09
N ARG A 227 -10.64 -10.70 6.37
CA ARG A 227 -9.51 -9.97 6.97
C ARG A 227 -8.15 -10.39 6.40
N TRP A 228 -7.98 -11.66 6.05
CA TRP A 228 -6.78 -12.18 5.39
C TRP A 228 -6.41 -11.43 4.10
N VAL A 229 -7.37 -10.71 3.49
CA VAL A 229 -7.17 -9.97 2.23
C VAL A 229 -6.16 -8.84 2.43
N VAL A 230 -6.30 -8.04 3.49
CA VAL A 230 -5.36 -6.94 3.75
C VAL A 230 -4.02 -7.49 4.27
N GLU A 231 -4.02 -8.55 5.07
CA GLU A 231 -2.80 -9.24 5.50
C GLU A 231 -1.99 -9.75 4.29
N ARG A 232 -2.67 -10.31 3.29
CA ARG A 232 -2.08 -10.70 2.00
C ARG A 232 -1.50 -9.49 1.26
N THR A 233 -2.18 -8.35 1.25
CA THR A 233 -1.67 -7.13 0.62
C THR A 233 -0.41 -6.64 1.31
N ILE A 234 -0.37 -6.65 2.64
CA ILE A 234 0.83 -6.35 3.43
C ILE A 234 1.98 -7.30 3.03
N ALA A 235 1.69 -8.60 2.88
CA ALA A 235 2.68 -9.57 2.42
C ALA A 235 3.17 -9.29 0.99
N TRP A 236 2.31 -8.87 0.06
CA TRP A 236 2.73 -8.46 -1.29
C TRP A 236 3.67 -7.25 -1.27
N ILE A 237 3.36 -6.24 -0.45
CA ILE A 237 4.23 -5.07 -0.25
C ILE A 237 5.57 -5.53 0.31
N GLY A 238 5.57 -6.40 1.32
CA GLY A 238 6.76 -6.94 1.99
C GLY A 238 7.70 -7.77 1.09
N ARG A 239 7.23 -8.24 -0.08
CA ARG A 239 8.09 -8.90 -1.09
C ARG A 239 9.15 -7.96 -1.67
N ASN A 240 9.04 -6.67 -1.46
CA ASN A 240 10.02 -5.67 -1.87
C ASN A 240 10.96 -5.34 -0.71
N ARG A 241 12.26 -5.55 -0.88
CA ARG A 241 13.25 -5.33 0.20
C ARG A 241 13.22 -3.91 0.76
N ARG A 242 12.93 -2.90 -0.08
CA ARG A 242 12.77 -1.52 0.37
C ARG A 242 11.66 -1.35 1.41
N MET A 243 10.70 -2.26 1.42
CA MET A 243 9.53 -2.21 2.30
C MET A 243 9.70 -3.05 3.58
N SER A 244 10.83 -3.75 3.78
CA SER A 244 11.10 -4.59 4.97
C SER A 244 11.26 -3.77 6.26
N LYS A 245 11.73 -2.54 6.15
CA LYS A 245 11.75 -1.50 7.19
C LYS A 245 11.27 -0.18 6.56
N ASP A 246 11.08 0.85 7.36
CA ASP A 246 10.88 2.20 6.83
C ASP A 246 12.22 2.95 6.80
N TYR A 247 12.82 3.01 5.61
CA TYR A 247 14.09 3.69 5.37
C TYR A 247 13.93 5.16 5.00
N GLU A 248 12.69 5.64 4.90
CA GLU A 248 12.40 6.95 4.36
C GLU A 248 12.38 8.01 5.46
N PHE A 249 12.94 9.19 5.16
CA PHE A 249 12.89 10.31 6.09
C PHE A 249 11.47 10.85 6.24
N LEU A 250 10.74 11.01 5.13
CA LEU A 250 9.37 11.52 5.10
C LEU A 250 8.35 10.39 5.03
N PRO A 251 7.29 10.39 5.85
CA PRO A 251 6.16 9.46 5.72
C PRO A 251 5.55 9.42 4.31
N ALA A 252 5.40 10.58 3.66
CA ALA A 252 4.90 10.68 2.29
C ALA A 252 5.75 9.92 1.26
N THR A 253 7.07 9.78 1.49
CA THR A 253 7.94 8.97 0.64
C THR A 253 7.65 7.48 0.84
N SER A 254 7.40 7.06 2.07
CA SER A 254 7.00 5.69 2.39
C SER A 254 5.64 5.34 1.77
N GLU A 255 4.66 6.25 1.83
CA GLU A 255 3.35 6.12 1.16
C GLU A 255 3.53 5.94 -0.35
N SER A 256 4.37 6.76 -0.99
CA SER A 256 4.66 6.67 -2.44
C SER A 256 5.27 5.31 -2.82
N PHE A 257 6.17 4.74 -1.99
CA PHE A 257 6.71 3.40 -2.24
C PHE A 257 5.65 2.30 -2.08
N ILE A 258 4.69 2.45 -1.17
CA ILE A 258 3.54 1.54 -1.05
C ILE A 258 2.74 1.55 -2.36
N TYR A 259 2.40 2.73 -2.88
CA TYR A 259 1.69 2.87 -4.16
C TYR A 259 2.51 2.32 -5.34
N ALA A 260 3.82 2.57 -5.39
CA ALA A 260 4.70 2.03 -6.43
C ALA A 260 4.76 0.49 -6.38
N ALA A 261 4.83 -0.11 -5.18
CA ALA A 261 4.82 -1.55 -5.00
C ALA A 261 3.52 -2.19 -5.50
N MET A 262 2.38 -1.59 -5.15
CA MET A 262 1.07 -2.07 -5.59
C MET A 262 0.84 -1.83 -7.09
N SER A 263 1.31 -0.71 -7.63
CA SER A 263 1.29 -0.44 -9.07
C SER A 263 2.10 -1.50 -9.84
N ARG A 264 3.30 -1.84 -9.36
CA ARG A 264 4.11 -2.90 -9.96
C ARG A 264 3.42 -4.27 -9.95
N LEU A 265 2.73 -4.61 -8.87
CA LEU A 265 1.93 -5.83 -8.78
C LEU A 265 0.80 -5.84 -9.82
N MET A 266 0.07 -4.72 -9.92
CA MET A 266 -1.07 -4.62 -10.85
C MET A 266 -0.64 -4.64 -12.31
N LEU A 267 0.47 -4.00 -12.66
CA LEU A 267 1.06 -4.06 -14.00
C LEU A 267 1.31 -5.51 -14.43
N LYS A 268 2.00 -6.28 -13.58
CA LYS A 268 2.26 -7.70 -13.86
C LYS A 268 0.99 -8.51 -14.06
N ARG A 269 -0.07 -8.23 -13.30
CA ARG A 269 -1.37 -8.92 -13.43
C ARG A 269 -2.14 -8.50 -14.67
N LEU A 270 -1.98 -7.25 -15.08
CA LEU A 270 -2.60 -6.75 -16.30
C LEU A 270 -1.94 -7.33 -17.57
N THR A 271 -0.63 -7.54 -17.57
CA THR A 271 0.11 -8.03 -18.74
C THR A 271 0.23 -9.55 -18.80
N LYS A 272 0.60 -10.22 -17.71
CA LYS A 272 0.86 -11.68 -17.70
C LYS A 272 -0.36 -12.57 -17.45
N GLY A 273 -1.52 -11.96 -17.22
CA GLY A 273 -2.70 -12.72 -16.78
C GLY A 273 -2.73 -12.94 -15.27
N ILE A 274 -3.89 -13.39 -14.79
CA ILE A 274 -4.13 -13.62 -13.37
C ILE A 274 -3.99 -15.10 -13.13
N GLU A 275 -2.91 -15.54 -12.48
CA GLU A 275 -2.84 -16.89 -11.96
C GLU A 275 -4.00 -17.09 -10.97
N LYS A 276 -4.81 -18.13 -11.19
CA LYS A 276 -6.00 -18.44 -10.35
C LYS A 276 -5.69 -18.59 -8.86
N SER A 277 -4.44 -18.85 -8.50
CA SER A 277 -3.97 -18.96 -7.10
C SER A 277 -3.71 -17.62 -6.40
N ALA A 278 -3.90 -16.49 -7.07
CA ALA A 278 -3.55 -15.17 -6.57
C ALA A 278 -4.76 -14.25 -6.28
N ILE A 279 -5.99 -14.80 -6.38
CA ILE A 279 -7.25 -14.09 -6.08
C ILE A 279 -7.73 -14.42 -4.67
#